data_a3cc58cb77102a8a8a4e873b4888f782
#
_entry.id   a3cc58cb77102a8a8a4e873b4888f782
#
_cell.length_a   1.000
_cell.length_b   1.000
_cell.length_c   1.000
_cell.angle_alpha   90.00
_cell.angle_beta   90.00
_cell.angle_gamma   90.00
#
_symmetry.space_group_name_H-M   'P 1'
#
loop_
_entity.id
_entity.type
_entity.pdbx_description
1 polymer ?
#
loop_
_entity_poly.entity_id
_entity_poly.type
_entity_poly.pdbx_seq_one_letter_code
_entity_poly.pdbx_strand_id
1 'polypeptide(L)'
;MRTYSGRGHLNLGGEESPDENARLASGVPGLDALMGGGFSKGRIVLVLGEPGTGKTIFCSQFLHGGAVGRGEKGIFIGMNEPKVKFLGEMKALGMDLTALENDGKFSYVDASDVKHIPEQAKVGRIPVGGRELGLVNLLDTIQEAVDKTKPDRIAIDSISDLIFRYPALEDRRPVILDIVETLQATGATCLMTSELLSTSQDRTLQPEEYLAEGVVILKMLRKGTRTIQVLKLRGSKMDTKPRPYLIGDNGIEVLSSEEVYE
;
A
#
# COMPACT_ATOMS: atom_id res chain seq x y z
N MET A 1 -7.75 67.24 13.27
CA MET A 1 -6.81 66.20 13.65
C MET A 1 -7.56 65.14 14.48
N ARG A 2 -7.94 64.04 13.89
CA ARG A 2 -8.53 62.86 14.59
C ARG A 2 -7.73 61.64 14.18
N THR A 3 -6.98 61.10 15.12
CA THR A 3 -6.19 59.91 15.00
C THR A 3 -7.09 58.69 15.08
N TYR A 4 -7.07 57.84 14.04
CA TYR A 4 -7.66 56.48 14.06
C TYR A 4 -6.59 55.49 14.54
N SER A 5 -6.78 54.96 15.72
CA SER A 5 -6.05 53.78 16.25
C SER A 5 -7.07 52.64 16.40
N GLY A 6 -6.77 51.49 15.83
CA GLY A 6 -7.59 50.33 16.00
C GLY A 6 -7.32 49.24 14.94
N ARG A 7 -6.12 48.61 14.98
CA ARG A 7 -5.94 47.33 14.26
C ARG A 7 -6.35 46.19 15.18
N GLY A 8 -7.56 45.71 15.02
CA GLY A 8 -7.96 44.41 15.55
C GLY A 8 -7.25 43.29 14.78
N HIS A 9 -6.36 42.56 15.42
CA HIS A 9 -5.88 41.29 14.89
C HIS A 9 -7.00 40.26 14.98
N LEU A 10 -7.59 39.90 13.82
CA LEU A 10 -8.35 38.70 13.67
C LEU A 10 -7.39 37.51 13.78
N ASN A 11 -7.47 36.83 14.90
CA ASN A 11 -6.80 35.57 15.11
C ASN A 11 -7.57 34.50 14.29
N LEU A 12 -7.16 34.32 13.02
CA LEU A 12 -7.61 33.18 12.22
C LEU A 12 -6.92 31.97 12.84
N GLY A 13 -7.71 31.13 13.53
CA GLY A 13 -7.26 29.84 14.05
C GLY A 13 -6.54 29.09 12.92
N GLY A 14 -5.22 28.95 13.06
CA GLY A 14 -4.43 28.15 12.16
C GLY A 14 -4.87 26.70 12.36
N GLU A 15 -5.51 26.11 11.36
CA GLU A 15 -5.47 24.68 11.19
C GLU A 15 -3.98 24.32 11.08
N GLU A 16 -3.46 23.59 12.08
CA GLU A 16 -2.11 23.05 12.00
C GLU A 16 -2.05 22.20 10.74
N SER A 17 -1.24 22.64 9.78
CA SER A 17 -0.93 21.84 8.61
C SER A 17 -0.42 20.48 9.11
N PRO A 18 -0.89 19.33 8.54
CA PRO A 18 -0.40 18.02 8.94
C PRO A 18 1.13 18.04 8.93
N ASP A 19 1.75 17.56 9.99
CA ASP A 19 3.21 17.46 10.07
C ASP A 19 3.71 16.59 8.90
N GLU A 20 4.14 17.24 7.81
CA GLU A 20 4.63 16.58 6.60
C GLU A 20 5.83 15.66 6.86
N ASN A 21 6.44 15.76 8.04
CA ASN A 21 7.53 14.92 8.50
C ASN A 21 7.08 13.75 9.39
N ALA A 22 5.79 13.62 9.69
CA ALA A 22 5.29 12.52 10.52
C ALA A 22 5.57 11.16 9.84
N ARG A 23 6.25 10.26 10.57
CA ARG A 23 6.63 8.93 10.10
C ARG A 23 5.73 7.85 10.69
N LEU A 24 5.36 6.90 9.85
CA LEU A 24 4.68 5.67 10.21
C LEU A 24 5.67 4.51 10.18
N ALA A 25 5.77 3.76 11.27
CA ALA A 25 6.55 2.53 11.28
C ALA A 25 6.01 1.53 10.24
N SER A 26 6.91 0.87 9.52
CA SER A 26 6.53 -0.12 8.50
C SER A 26 5.89 -1.38 9.10
N GLY A 27 6.12 -1.65 10.39
CA GLY A 27 5.75 -2.90 11.03
C GLY A 27 6.68 -4.07 10.68
N VAL A 28 7.68 -3.83 9.84
CA VAL A 28 8.67 -4.83 9.42
C VAL A 28 9.98 -4.55 10.15
N PRO A 29 10.44 -5.44 11.06
CA PRO A 29 11.70 -5.27 11.77
C PRO A 29 12.87 -5.02 10.82
N GLY A 30 13.74 -4.06 11.17
CA GLY A 30 14.94 -3.69 10.39
C GLY A 30 14.67 -2.75 9.21
N LEU A 31 13.44 -2.68 8.66
CA LEU A 31 13.15 -1.88 7.47
C LEU A 31 13.17 -0.38 7.73
N ASP A 32 12.64 0.07 8.86
CA ASP A 32 12.51 1.50 9.18
C ASP A 32 13.88 2.21 9.25
N ALA A 33 14.94 1.47 9.62
CA ALA A 33 16.31 1.98 9.61
C ALA A 33 16.77 2.40 8.20
N LEU A 34 16.32 1.70 7.15
CA LEU A 34 16.63 2.01 5.75
C LEU A 34 15.86 3.22 5.22
N MET A 35 14.76 3.61 5.90
CA MET A 35 13.82 4.65 5.46
C MET A 35 13.86 5.91 6.33
N GLY A 36 14.84 6.03 7.24
CA GLY A 36 14.90 7.17 8.15
C GLY A 36 13.74 7.24 9.14
N GLY A 37 13.21 6.07 9.57
CA GLY A 37 12.18 5.94 10.59
C GLY A 37 10.80 5.49 10.11
N GLY A 38 10.69 5.00 8.87
CA GLY A 38 9.45 4.46 8.31
C GLY A 38 8.88 5.25 7.13
N PHE A 39 7.63 4.98 6.78
CA PHE A 39 6.92 5.65 5.68
C PHE A 39 6.46 7.06 6.07
N SER A 40 6.43 7.98 5.14
CA SER A 40 5.78 9.29 5.35
C SER A 40 4.26 9.09 5.42
N LYS A 41 3.62 9.75 6.39
CA LYS A 41 2.17 9.65 6.60
C LYS A 41 1.39 10.17 5.39
N GLY A 42 0.27 9.52 5.07
CA GLY A 42 -0.61 9.89 3.96
C GLY A 42 -0.06 9.62 2.56
N ARG A 43 1.04 8.84 2.45
CA ARG A 43 1.67 8.53 1.15
C ARG A 43 1.26 7.15 0.64
N ILE A 44 1.35 7.00 -0.68
CA ILE A 44 1.13 5.72 -1.36
C ILE A 44 2.47 5.10 -1.69
N VAL A 45 2.68 3.89 -1.18
CA VAL A 45 3.88 3.10 -1.39
C VAL A 45 3.54 1.84 -2.18
N LEU A 46 4.22 1.66 -3.29
CA LEU A 46 4.14 0.45 -4.10
C LEU A 46 5.13 -0.59 -3.58
N VAL A 47 4.65 -1.80 -3.37
CA VAL A 47 5.46 -2.98 -3.03
C VAL A 47 5.46 -3.93 -4.21
N LEU A 48 6.56 -3.94 -4.96
CA LEU A 48 6.76 -4.83 -6.09
C LEU A 48 7.45 -6.11 -5.64
N GLY A 49 7.08 -7.24 -6.23
CA GLY A 49 7.81 -8.47 -5.96
C GLY A 49 7.32 -9.65 -6.78
N GLU A 50 8.20 -10.65 -6.93
CA GLU A 50 7.87 -11.91 -7.56
C GLU A 50 6.89 -12.72 -6.67
N PRO A 51 6.18 -13.72 -7.23
CA PRO A 51 5.42 -14.67 -6.42
C PRO A 51 6.32 -15.32 -5.34
N GLY A 52 5.78 -15.47 -4.11
CA GLY A 52 6.50 -16.07 -3.00
C GLY A 52 7.52 -15.18 -2.28
N THR A 53 7.64 -13.91 -2.64
CA THR A 53 8.52 -12.95 -1.95
C THR A 53 7.90 -12.36 -0.67
N GLY A 54 6.62 -12.64 -0.36
CA GLY A 54 5.99 -12.20 0.89
C GLY A 54 5.30 -10.84 0.84
N LYS A 55 4.84 -10.38 -0.33
CA LYS A 55 4.09 -9.12 -0.45
C LYS A 55 2.90 -9.05 0.50
N THR A 56 2.09 -10.12 0.56
CA THR A 56 0.93 -10.24 1.46
C THR A 56 1.34 -10.14 2.93
N ILE A 57 2.45 -10.82 3.31
CA ILE A 57 3.00 -10.78 4.67
C ILE A 57 3.44 -9.36 5.02
N PHE A 58 4.14 -8.68 4.09
CA PHE A 58 4.58 -7.30 4.27
C PHE A 58 3.40 -6.35 4.55
N CYS A 59 2.33 -6.45 3.74
CA CYS A 59 1.12 -5.67 3.95
C CYS A 59 0.45 -5.96 5.30
N SER A 60 0.41 -7.23 5.68
CA SER A 60 -0.19 -7.66 6.94
C SER A 60 0.61 -7.16 8.15
N GLN A 61 1.95 -7.20 8.10
CA GLN A 61 2.80 -6.64 9.15
C GLN A 61 2.63 -5.12 9.26
N PHE A 62 2.49 -4.42 8.15
CA PHE A 62 2.22 -2.99 8.14
C PHE A 62 0.93 -2.65 8.88
N LEU A 63 -0.16 -3.37 8.62
CA LEU A 63 -1.44 -3.15 9.28
C LEU A 63 -1.41 -3.59 10.74
N HIS A 64 -0.89 -4.80 11.01
CA HIS A 64 -0.77 -5.36 12.34
C HIS A 64 0.10 -4.50 13.26
N GLY A 65 1.27 -4.08 12.76
CA GLY A 65 2.19 -3.23 13.52
C GLY A 65 1.60 -1.88 13.90
N GLY A 66 0.80 -1.27 13.02
CA GLY A 66 0.07 -0.04 13.32
C GLY A 66 -1.00 -0.23 14.40
N ALA A 67 -1.80 -1.30 14.26
CA ALA A 67 -2.88 -1.59 15.17
C ALA A 67 -2.40 -1.94 16.59
N VAL A 68 -1.35 -2.77 16.71
CA VAL A 68 -0.78 -3.17 18.00
C VAL A 68 0.07 -2.06 18.62
N GLY A 69 0.93 -1.41 17.81
CA GLY A 69 1.89 -0.44 18.33
C GLY A 69 1.29 0.93 18.65
N ARG A 70 0.26 1.37 17.93
CA ARG A 70 -0.30 2.72 18.05
C ARG A 70 -1.82 2.77 18.12
N GLY A 71 -2.51 1.62 18.07
CA GLY A 71 -3.97 1.56 18.02
C GLY A 71 -4.56 2.10 16.72
N GLU A 72 -3.76 2.18 15.66
CA GLU A 72 -4.17 2.67 14.34
C GLU A 72 -5.13 1.67 13.69
N LYS A 73 -6.10 2.20 12.93
CA LYS A 73 -7.05 1.37 12.20
C LYS A 73 -6.52 1.03 10.82
N GLY A 74 -6.66 -0.23 10.42
CA GLY A 74 -6.21 -0.73 9.14
C GLY A 74 -7.28 -1.42 8.31
N ILE A 75 -7.22 -1.24 6.98
CA ILE A 75 -8.02 -1.99 6.01
C ILE A 75 -7.08 -2.80 5.13
N PHE A 76 -7.37 -4.11 4.98
CA PHE A 76 -6.78 -4.96 3.96
C PHE A 76 -7.81 -5.22 2.86
N ILE A 77 -7.48 -4.88 1.63
CA ILE A 77 -8.30 -5.11 0.45
C ILE A 77 -7.68 -6.27 -0.33
N GLY A 78 -8.27 -7.46 -0.18
CA GLY A 78 -7.82 -8.69 -0.81
C GLY A 78 -8.50 -8.91 -2.15
N MET A 79 -7.71 -9.05 -3.21
CA MET A 79 -8.24 -9.31 -4.55
C MET A 79 -8.15 -10.79 -4.95
N ASN A 80 -7.36 -11.59 -4.25
CA ASN A 80 -6.98 -12.93 -4.70
C ASN A 80 -7.34 -14.05 -3.72
N GLU A 81 -7.59 -13.74 -2.48
CA GLU A 81 -7.69 -14.74 -1.43
C GLU A 81 -8.94 -14.52 -0.57
N PRO A 82 -9.68 -15.60 -0.24
CA PRO A 82 -10.79 -15.52 0.71
C PRO A 82 -10.31 -15.12 2.11
N LYS A 83 -11.06 -14.24 2.78
CA LYS A 83 -10.77 -13.73 4.13
C LYS A 83 -10.35 -14.83 5.13
N VAL A 84 -11.11 -15.95 5.18
CA VAL A 84 -10.88 -17.02 6.17
C VAL A 84 -9.49 -17.62 6.01
N LYS A 85 -9.05 -17.86 4.77
CA LYS A 85 -7.73 -18.41 4.46
C LYS A 85 -6.64 -17.40 4.84
N PHE A 86 -6.77 -16.16 4.40
CA PHE A 86 -5.86 -15.06 4.73
C PHE A 86 -5.66 -14.91 6.25
N LEU A 87 -6.75 -14.85 7.03
CA LEU A 87 -6.67 -14.69 8.49
C LEU A 87 -5.96 -15.90 9.15
N GLY A 88 -6.20 -17.13 8.64
CA GLY A 88 -5.55 -18.33 9.13
C GLY A 88 -4.04 -18.33 8.86
N GLU A 89 -3.62 -17.92 7.67
CA GLU A 89 -2.21 -17.82 7.28
C GLU A 89 -1.48 -16.74 8.09
N MET A 90 -2.09 -15.57 8.29
CA MET A 90 -1.48 -14.50 9.09
C MET A 90 -1.37 -14.87 10.56
N LYS A 91 -2.35 -15.59 11.09
CA LYS A 91 -2.30 -16.12 12.46
C LYS A 91 -1.15 -17.10 12.66
N ALA A 92 -0.87 -17.96 11.67
CA ALA A 92 0.27 -18.87 11.71
C ALA A 92 1.64 -18.15 11.71
N LEU A 93 1.66 -16.90 11.26
CA LEU A 93 2.82 -16.00 11.29
C LEU A 93 2.78 -15.00 12.48
N GLY A 94 2.11 -15.35 13.57
CA GLY A 94 2.06 -14.53 14.78
C GLY A 94 1.19 -13.27 14.71
N MET A 95 0.44 -13.07 13.62
CA MET A 95 -0.42 -11.91 13.43
C MET A 95 -1.90 -12.28 13.59
N ASP A 96 -2.45 -12.15 14.81
CA ASP A 96 -3.87 -12.42 15.07
C ASP A 96 -4.75 -11.23 14.61
N LEU A 97 -4.94 -11.12 13.28
CA LEU A 97 -5.79 -10.09 12.68
C LEU A 97 -7.29 -10.28 13.05
N THR A 98 -7.69 -11.51 13.42
CA THR A 98 -9.07 -11.76 13.89
C THR A 98 -9.34 -11.04 15.22
N ALA A 99 -8.39 -11.07 16.15
CA ALA A 99 -8.52 -10.33 17.41
C ALA A 99 -8.61 -8.81 17.14
N LEU A 100 -7.78 -8.29 16.25
CA LEU A 100 -7.80 -6.86 15.87
C LEU A 100 -9.10 -6.46 15.16
N GLU A 101 -9.71 -7.36 14.39
CA GLU A 101 -11.02 -7.12 13.77
C GLU A 101 -12.13 -7.03 14.82
N ASN A 102 -12.11 -7.91 15.80
CA ASN A 102 -13.07 -7.87 16.92
C ASN A 102 -12.92 -6.57 17.75
N ASP A 103 -11.70 -6.04 17.85
CA ASP A 103 -11.40 -4.76 18.51
C ASP A 103 -11.72 -3.53 17.65
N GLY A 104 -12.20 -3.72 16.42
CA GLY A 104 -12.50 -2.64 15.47
C GLY A 104 -11.27 -1.90 14.92
N LYS A 105 -10.07 -2.51 15.02
CA LYS A 105 -8.80 -1.97 14.53
C LYS A 105 -8.36 -2.52 13.19
N PHE A 106 -9.00 -3.57 12.71
CA PHE A 106 -8.72 -4.19 11.43
C PHE A 106 -10.02 -4.49 10.69
N SER A 107 -10.01 -4.36 9.37
CA SER A 107 -11.10 -4.78 8.49
C SER A 107 -10.53 -5.44 7.25
N TYR A 108 -11.12 -6.55 6.85
CA TYR A 108 -10.83 -7.22 5.58
C TYR A 108 -11.96 -6.94 4.59
N VAL A 109 -11.60 -6.43 3.42
CA VAL A 109 -12.50 -6.19 2.29
C VAL A 109 -12.18 -7.22 1.21
N ASP A 110 -13.15 -8.06 0.89
CA ASP A 110 -13.02 -9.00 -0.22
C ASP A 110 -13.39 -8.30 -1.53
N ALA A 111 -12.40 -8.08 -2.36
CA ALA A 111 -12.55 -7.48 -3.67
C ALA A 111 -12.36 -8.53 -4.81
N SER A 112 -12.47 -9.82 -4.50
CA SER A 112 -12.28 -10.90 -5.48
C SER A 112 -13.35 -10.92 -6.56
N ASP A 113 -14.57 -10.48 -6.26
CA ASP A 113 -15.67 -10.37 -7.22
C ASP A 113 -15.38 -9.41 -8.39
N VAL A 114 -14.47 -8.45 -8.17
CA VAL A 114 -13.99 -7.56 -9.23
C VAL A 114 -13.37 -8.34 -10.38
N LYS A 115 -12.88 -9.57 -10.14
CA LYS A 115 -12.31 -10.46 -11.15
C LYS A 115 -13.36 -11.19 -12.01
N HIS A 116 -14.54 -11.40 -11.48
CA HIS A 116 -15.55 -12.31 -12.06
C HIS A 116 -16.66 -11.59 -12.85
N ILE A 117 -16.36 -10.44 -13.46
CA ILE A 117 -17.31 -9.87 -14.41
C ILE A 117 -17.36 -10.81 -15.62
N PRO A 118 -18.50 -11.50 -15.87
CA PRO A 118 -18.60 -12.47 -16.96
C PRO A 118 -18.26 -11.82 -18.30
N GLU A 119 -17.55 -12.55 -19.17
CA GLU A 119 -17.30 -12.08 -20.55
C GLU A 119 -18.58 -11.72 -21.32
N GLN A 120 -19.70 -12.28 -20.94
CA GLN A 120 -21.03 -11.98 -21.50
C GLN A 120 -21.56 -10.60 -21.12
N ALA A 121 -21.07 -9.99 -20.03
CA ALA A 121 -21.31 -8.57 -19.74
C ALA A 121 -20.49 -7.64 -20.62
N LYS A 122 -19.54 -8.19 -21.41
CA LYS A 122 -18.78 -7.45 -22.43
C LYS A 122 -19.59 -7.14 -23.71
N VAL A 123 -20.86 -7.54 -23.79
CA VAL A 123 -21.75 -7.11 -24.88
C VAL A 123 -22.13 -5.65 -24.63
N GLY A 124 -21.26 -4.80 -25.11
CA GLY A 124 -21.27 -3.36 -24.95
C GLY A 124 -20.41 -2.96 -23.75
N ARG A 125 -19.18 -2.55 -24.05
CA ARG A 125 -18.44 -1.65 -23.17
C ARG A 125 -19.34 -0.42 -22.99
N ILE A 126 -20.16 -0.41 -21.97
CA ILE A 126 -20.85 0.82 -21.57
C ILE A 126 -19.92 1.46 -20.56
N PRO A 127 -19.08 2.42 -20.97
CA PRO A 127 -18.30 3.17 -20.02
C PRO A 127 -19.28 4.04 -19.22
N VAL A 128 -19.53 3.72 -17.97
CA VAL A 128 -20.08 4.69 -17.03
C VAL A 128 -18.95 5.70 -16.81
N GLY A 129 -19.01 6.82 -17.52
CA GLY A 129 -17.95 7.82 -17.48
C GLY A 129 -16.58 7.39 -18.04
N GLY A 130 -16.53 6.37 -18.94
CA GLY A 130 -15.28 5.87 -19.55
C GLY A 130 -14.53 4.80 -18.73
N ARG A 131 -15.04 4.38 -17.57
CA ARG A 131 -14.42 3.35 -16.70
C ARG A 131 -15.10 1.99 -16.88
N GLU A 132 -14.33 0.90 -16.75
CA GLU A 132 -14.91 -0.45 -16.70
C GLU A 132 -15.69 -0.66 -15.39
N LEU A 133 -16.80 -1.42 -15.46
CA LEU A 133 -17.66 -1.70 -14.30
C LEU A 133 -16.86 -2.29 -13.12
N GLY A 134 -15.89 -3.15 -13.37
CA GLY A 134 -15.04 -3.74 -12.31
C GLY A 134 -14.19 -2.73 -11.56
N LEU A 135 -13.62 -1.74 -12.25
CA LEU A 135 -12.88 -0.67 -11.61
C LEU A 135 -13.80 0.22 -10.78
N VAL A 136 -14.98 0.57 -11.30
CA VAL A 136 -15.97 1.37 -10.56
C VAL A 136 -16.37 0.65 -9.27
N ASN A 137 -16.74 -0.63 -9.35
CA ASN A 137 -17.10 -1.42 -8.17
C ASN A 137 -15.96 -1.49 -7.14
N LEU A 138 -14.69 -1.63 -7.59
CA LEU A 138 -13.54 -1.61 -6.69
C LEU A 138 -13.41 -0.27 -5.97
N LEU A 139 -13.49 0.84 -6.70
CA LEU A 139 -13.36 2.17 -6.13
C LEU A 139 -14.49 2.48 -5.13
N ASP A 140 -15.72 2.10 -5.46
CA ASP A 140 -16.88 2.24 -4.58
C ASP A 140 -16.71 1.39 -3.31
N THR A 141 -16.26 0.14 -3.44
CA THR A 141 -15.96 -0.76 -2.32
C THR A 141 -14.88 -0.19 -1.40
N ILE A 142 -13.82 0.39 -1.97
CA ILE A 142 -12.78 1.09 -1.21
C ILE A 142 -13.39 2.26 -0.44
N GLN A 143 -14.18 3.10 -1.10
CA GLN A 143 -14.76 4.28 -0.48
C GLN A 143 -15.72 3.92 0.66
N GLU A 144 -16.60 2.95 0.47
CA GLU A 144 -17.52 2.46 1.52
C GLU A 144 -16.76 1.94 2.74
N ALA A 145 -15.70 1.15 2.52
CA ALA A 145 -14.88 0.62 3.60
C ALA A 145 -14.16 1.74 4.36
N VAL A 146 -13.62 2.73 3.65
CA VAL A 146 -12.94 3.90 4.24
C VAL A 146 -13.92 4.73 5.06
N ASP A 147 -15.11 5.00 4.54
CA ASP A 147 -16.12 5.80 5.23
C ASP A 147 -16.58 5.14 6.54
N LYS A 148 -16.70 3.82 6.53
CA LYS A 148 -17.09 3.03 7.70
C LYS A 148 -15.98 2.94 8.75
N THR A 149 -14.72 2.72 8.31
CA THR A 149 -13.62 2.39 9.22
C THR A 149 -12.84 3.63 9.66
N LYS A 150 -12.71 4.64 8.78
CA LYS A 150 -11.82 5.80 8.92
C LYS A 150 -10.39 5.33 9.23
N PRO A 151 -9.74 4.62 8.29
CA PRO A 151 -8.47 3.96 8.52
C PRO A 151 -7.31 4.95 8.54
N ASP A 152 -6.28 4.62 9.33
CA ASP A 152 -4.95 5.26 9.26
C ASP A 152 -4.08 4.60 8.19
N ARG A 153 -4.31 3.29 7.96
CA ARG A 153 -3.53 2.44 7.05
C ARG A 153 -4.44 1.65 6.10
N ILE A 154 -4.03 1.58 4.84
CA ILE A 154 -4.70 0.75 3.84
C ILE A 154 -3.66 -0.15 3.15
N ALA A 155 -4.00 -1.39 2.89
CA ALA A 155 -3.23 -2.28 2.04
C ALA A 155 -4.11 -2.88 0.95
N ILE A 156 -3.66 -2.85 -0.31
CA ILE A 156 -4.31 -3.52 -1.44
C ILE A 156 -3.38 -4.60 -1.98
N ASP A 157 -3.87 -5.86 -1.99
CA ASP A 157 -3.08 -7.01 -2.45
C ASP A 157 -3.94 -7.90 -3.38
N SER A 158 -3.71 -7.93 -4.70
CA SER A 158 -2.75 -7.13 -5.48
C SER A 158 -3.47 -6.45 -6.64
N ILE A 159 -2.98 -5.29 -7.06
CA ILE A 159 -3.52 -4.59 -8.24
C ILE A 159 -3.15 -5.27 -9.57
N SER A 160 -2.22 -6.22 -9.56
CA SER A 160 -1.77 -6.93 -10.77
C SER A 160 -2.90 -7.58 -11.54
N ASP A 161 -3.85 -8.21 -10.83
CA ASP A 161 -4.98 -8.88 -11.48
C ASP A 161 -5.91 -7.91 -12.22
N LEU A 162 -6.02 -6.70 -11.70
CA LEU A 162 -6.76 -5.65 -12.38
C LEU A 162 -5.96 -5.13 -13.57
N ILE A 163 -4.66 -4.85 -13.40
CA ILE A 163 -3.78 -4.32 -14.44
C ILE A 163 -3.66 -5.29 -15.62
N PHE A 164 -3.58 -6.60 -15.37
CA PHE A 164 -3.47 -7.60 -16.43
C PHE A 164 -4.69 -7.68 -17.35
N ARG A 165 -5.83 -7.14 -16.96
CA ARG A 165 -7.01 -7.02 -17.84
C ARG A 165 -6.85 -5.97 -18.93
N TYR A 166 -5.87 -5.08 -18.76
CA TYR A 166 -5.53 -4.02 -19.72
C TYR A 166 -4.24 -4.39 -20.43
N PRO A 167 -4.29 -5.06 -21.60
CA PRO A 167 -3.08 -5.55 -22.30
C PRO A 167 -2.18 -4.42 -22.75
N ALA A 168 -2.74 -3.30 -23.20
CA ALA A 168 -1.96 -2.15 -23.62
C ALA A 168 -1.51 -1.31 -22.43
N LEU A 169 -0.22 -0.91 -22.42
CA LEU A 169 0.36 -0.10 -21.34
C LEU A 169 -0.33 1.26 -21.19
N GLU A 170 -0.79 1.84 -22.30
CA GLU A 170 -1.52 3.10 -22.34
C GLU A 170 -2.86 3.04 -21.60
N ASP A 171 -3.53 1.88 -21.63
CA ASP A 171 -4.80 1.66 -20.92
C ASP A 171 -4.61 1.46 -19.43
N ARG A 172 -3.42 0.99 -18.99
CA ARG A 172 -3.12 0.71 -17.56
C ARG A 172 -2.96 1.98 -16.76
N ARG A 173 -2.33 3.00 -17.33
CA ARG A 173 -2.02 4.24 -16.62
C ARG A 173 -3.26 4.96 -16.07
N PRO A 174 -4.34 5.17 -16.82
CA PRO A 174 -5.59 5.75 -16.28
C PRO A 174 -6.18 4.95 -15.12
N VAL A 175 -6.20 3.62 -15.23
CA VAL A 175 -6.72 2.73 -14.19
C VAL A 175 -5.92 2.86 -12.89
N ILE A 176 -4.59 2.84 -12.98
CA ILE A 176 -3.72 2.99 -11.82
C ILE A 176 -3.88 4.40 -11.21
N LEU A 177 -4.02 5.42 -12.06
CA LEU A 177 -4.24 6.79 -11.61
C LEU A 177 -5.54 6.92 -10.81
N ASP A 178 -6.64 6.34 -11.29
CA ASP A 178 -7.92 6.33 -10.60
C ASP A 178 -7.82 5.68 -9.20
N ILE A 179 -7.10 4.56 -9.09
CA ILE A 179 -6.85 3.89 -7.80
C ILE A 179 -6.02 4.80 -6.89
N VAL A 180 -4.92 5.35 -7.40
CA VAL A 180 -4.02 6.23 -6.65
C VAL A 180 -4.74 7.46 -6.14
N GLU A 181 -5.53 8.14 -6.98
CA GLU A 181 -6.31 9.32 -6.60
C GLU A 181 -7.36 8.99 -5.53
N THR A 182 -8.06 7.85 -5.66
CA THR A 182 -9.01 7.39 -4.66
C THR A 182 -8.34 7.13 -3.32
N LEU A 183 -7.18 6.47 -3.33
CA LEU A 183 -6.43 6.21 -2.10
C LEU A 183 -5.86 7.51 -1.48
N GLN A 184 -5.35 8.43 -2.28
CA GLN A 184 -4.87 9.74 -1.80
C GLN A 184 -5.97 10.53 -1.12
N ALA A 185 -7.18 10.51 -1.68
CA ALA A 185 -8.34 11.21 -1.10
C ALA A 185 -8.71 10.71 0.30
N THR A 186 -8.31 9.48 0.68
CA THR A 186 -8.58 8.93 2.02
C THR A 186 -7.74 9.58 3.12
N GLY A 187 -6.58 10.15 2.78
CA GLY A 187 -5.58 10.66 3.73
C GLY A 187 -4.83 9.57 4.51
N ALA A 188 -5.16 8.29 4.32
CA ALA A 188 -4.47 7.16 4.94
C ALA A 188 -3.10 6.91 4.28
N THR A 189 -2.18 6.27 5.01
CA THR A 189 -0.96 5.74 4.40
C THR A 189 -1.27 4.41 3.75
N CYS A 190 -0.98 4.29 2.46
CA CYS A 190 -1.41 3.15 1.66
C CYS A 190 -0.23 2.32 1.15
N LEU A 191 -0.32 1.00 1.29
CA LEU A 191 0.49 0.05 0.56
C LEU A 191 -0.33 -0.54 -0.59
N MET A 192 0.28 -0.61 -1.76
CA MET A 192 -0.31 -1.20 -2.95
C MET A 192 0.68 -2.23 -3.51
N THR A 193 0.29 -3.49 -3.61
CA THR A 193 1.19 -4.50 -4.15
C THR A 193 0.98 -4.72 -5.65
N SER A 194 2.07 -5.03 -6.35
CA SER A 194 2.04 -5.47 -7.75
C SER A 194 3.12 -6.50 -8.02
N GLU A 195 2.95 -7.29 -9.07
CA GLU A 195 3.97 -8.23 -9.51
C GLU A 195 5.14 -7.50 -10.18
N LEU A 196 6.34 -7.91 -9.86
CA LEU A 196 7.55 -7.48 -10.55
C LEU A 196 7.69 -8.28 -11.85
N LEU A 197 7.46 -7.61 -12.99
CA LEU A 197 7.44 -8.26 -14.31
C LEU A 197 8.83 -8.63 -14.84
N SER A 198 9.88 -7.99 -14.33
CA SER A 198 11.27 -8.30 -14.69
C SER A 198 12.20 -7.99 -13.52
N THR A 199 13.14 -8.90 -13.29
CA THR A 199 14.19 -8.75 -12.26
C THR A 199 15.50 -8.20 -12.81
N SER A 200 15.58 -8.00 -14.15
CA SER A 200 16.76 -7.42 -14.81
C SER A 200 17.09 -6.02 -14.27
N GLN A 201 18.37 -5.70 -14.18
CA GLN A 201 18.81 -4.35 -13.78
C GLN A 201 18.40 -3.28 -14.80
N ASP A 202 18.35 -3.65 -16.09
CA ASP A 202 17.96 -2.77 -17.20
C ASP A 202 16.46 -2.85 -17.51
N ARG A 203 15.62 -3.28 -16.55
CA ARG A 203 14.18 -3.39 -16.74
C ARG A 203 13.53 -2.04 -17.00
N THR A 204 12.53 -2.04 -17.84
CA THR A 204 11.63 -0.90 -17.98
C THR A 204 10.79 -0.76 -16.72
N LEU A 205 10.68 0.48 -16.19
CA LEU A 205 9.81 0.77 -15.06
C LEU A 205 8.35 0.52 -15.43
N GLN A 206 7.61 -0.06 -14.49
CA GLN A 206 6.18 -0.29 -14.63
C GLN A 206 5.41 1.03 -14.40
N PRO A 207 4.24 1.23 -15.05
CA PRO A 207 3.47 2.48 -14.92
C PRO A 207 3.17 2.87 -13.47
N GLU A 208 2.88 1.91 -12.59
CA GLU A 208 2.59 2.13 -11.17
C GLU A 208 3.77 2.72 -10.39
N GLU A 209 5.02 2.45 -10.80
CA GLU A 209 6.21 3.01 -10.15
C GLU A 209 6.34 4.52 -10.33
N TYR A 210 5.84 5.04 -11.45
CA TYR A 210 5.84 6.49 -11.69
C TYR A 210 4.81 7.21 -10.83
N LEU A 211 3.66 6.58 -10.59
CA LEU A 211 2.54 7.17 -9.88
C LEU A 211 2.69 7.07 -8.35
N ALA A 212 3.28 5.99 -7.84
CA ALA A 212 3.53 5.83 -6.42
C ALA A 212 4.56 6.83 -5.89
N GLU A 213 4.42 7.23 -4.62
CA GLU A 213 5.33 8.17 -3.94
C GLU A 213 6.49 7.45 -3.25
N GLY A 214 6.31 6.16 -2.95
CA GLY A 214 7.34 5.23 -2.50
C GLY A 214 7.34 3.96 -3.33
N VAL A 215 8.49 3.30 -3.48
CA VAL A 215 8.64 2.01 -4.15
C VAL A 215 9.57 1.13 -3.35
N VAL A 216 9.08 -0.01 -2.93
CA VAL A 216 9.83 -1.08 -2.27
C VAL A 216 9.82 -2.30 -3.20
N ILE A 217 10.97 -2.92 -3.41
CA ILE A 217 11.10 -4.10 -4.27
C ILE A 217 11.53 -5.30 -3.42
N LEU A 218 10.78 -6.39 -3.56
CA LEU A 218 11.09 -7.70 -2.99
C LEU A 218 11.53 -8.64 -4.13
N LYS A 219 12.74 -9.18 -4.03
CA LYS A 219 13.29 -10.12 -5.03
C LYS A 219 13.72 -11.44 -4.40
N MET A 220 13.77 -12.47 -5.21
CA MET A 220 14.41 -13.73 -4.87
C MET A 220 15.61 -13.94 -5.78
N LEU A 221 16.81 -14.03 -5.19
CA LEU A 221 18.03 -14.30 -5.93
C LEU A 221 18.17 -15.79 -6.25
N ARG A 222 19.05 -16.11 -7.22
CA ARG A 222 19.24 -17.49 -7.74
C ARG A 222 19.52 -18.56 -6.67
N LYS A 223 20.09 -18.18 -5.52
CA LYS A 223 20.38 -19.09 -4.40
C LYS A 223 19.27 -19.17 -3.35
N GLY A 224 18.10 -18.62 -3.63
CA GLY A 224 16.97 -18.59 -2.69
C GLY A 224 17.04 -17.48 -1.64
N THR A 225 18.07 -16.63 -1.68
CA THR A 225 18.17 -15.46 -0.82
C THR A 225 17.12 -14.43 -1.23
N ARG A 226 16.30 -14.01 -0.28
CA ARG A 226 15.33 -12.92 -0.50
C ARG A 226 15.99 -11.57 -0.19
N THR A 227 15.71 -10.59 -1.04
CA THR A 227 16.23 -9.22 -0.86
C THR A 227 15.12 -8.19 -0.93
N ILE A 228 15.24 -7.17 -0.09
CA ILE A 228 14.38 -5.99 -0.08
C ILE A 228 15.21 -4.75 -0.45
N GLN A 229 14.64 -3.90 -1.27
CA GLN A 229 15.25 -2.64 -1.69
C GLN A 229 14.24 -1.51 -1.63
N VAL A 230 14.57 -0.42 -0.95
CA VAL A 230 13.79 0.82 -1.01
C VAL A 230 14.30 1.63 -2.19
N LEU A 231 13.57 1.58 -3.31
CA LEU A 231 14.02 2.21 -4.56
C LEU A 231 13.70 3.71 -4.59
N LYS A 232 12.58 4.09 -3.97
CA LYS A 232 12.05 5.45 -3.99
C LYS A 232 11.27 5.73 -2.71
N LEU A 233 11.46 6.90 -2.14
CA LEU A 233 10.62 7.41 -1.06
C LEU A 233 10.68 8.94 -1.08
N ARG A 234 9.65 9.57 -1.66
CA ARG A 234 9.60 11.02 -1.83
C ARG A 234 9.69 11.74 -0.48
N GLY A 235 10.50 12.78 -0.42
CA GLY A 235 10.67 13.58 0.80
C GLY A 235 11.45 12.88 1.93
N SER A 236 12.15 11.78 1.64
CA SER A 236 12.87 11.02 2.66
C SER A 236 14.30 10.70 2.25
N LYS A 237 15.20 10.70 3.25
CA LYS A 237 16.50 10.05 3.11
C LYS A 237 16.29 8.55 3.25
N MET A 238 16.92 7.75 2.39
CA MET A 238 16.81 6.31 2.41
C MET A 238 18.11 5.65 1.97
N ASP A 239 18.33 4.42 2.42
CA ASP A 239 19.34 3.53 1.88
C ASP A 239 18.72 2.77 0.69
N THR A 240 19.30 2.94 -0.49
CA THR A 240 18.81 2.30 -1.72
C THR A 240 19.50 0.96 -2.02
N LYS A 241 20.42 0.51 -1.16
CA LYS A 241 21.08 -0.78 -1.35
C LYS A 241 20.11 -1.93 -1.04
N PRO A 242 20.14 -3.01 -1.82
CA PRO A 242 19.38 -4.21 -1.47
C PRO A 242 19.91 -4.82 -0.17
N ARG A 243 18.99 -5.24 0.70
CA ARG A 243 19.29 -5.90 1.97
C ARG A 243 18.66 -7.27 1.99
N PRO A 244 19.29 -8.29 2.58
CA PRO A 244 18.66 -9.58 2.73
C PRO A 244 17.55 -9.52 3.77
N TYR A 245 16.53 -10.37 3.60
CA TYR A 245 15.48 -10.56 4.60
C TYR A 245 15.09 -12.03 4.73
N LEU A 246 14.55 -12.35 5.87
CA LEU A 246 14.01 -13.66 6.20
C LEU A 246 12.49 -13.59 6.34
N ILE A 247 11.82 -14.71 6.09
CA ILE A 247 10.42 -14.92 6.47
C ILE A 247 10.43 -16.05 7.50
N GLY A 248 10.13 -15.71 8.75
CA GLY A 248 10.06 -16.62 9.88
C GLY A 248 8.69 -16.68 10.50
N ASP A 249 8.59 -17.22 11.70
CA ASP A 249 7.33 -17.41 12.44
C ASP A 249 6.61 -16.09 12.79
N ASN A 250 7.33 -14.95 12.76
CA ASN A 250 6.79 -13.62 13.01
C ASN A 250 6.76 -12.73 11.74
N GLY A 251 6.76 -13.35 10.57
CA GLY A 251 6.74 -12.64 9.29
C GLY A 251 8.13 -12.27 8.77
N ILE A 252 8.23 -11.13 8.10
CA ILE A 252 9.45 -10.61 7.48
C ILE A 252 10.31 -9.90 8.51
N GLU A 253 11.63 -10.19 8.49
CA GLU A 253 12.67 -9.46 9.21
C GLU A 253 13.79 -9.08 8.23
N VAL A 254 14.14 -7.80 8.18
CA VAL A 254 15.19 -7.25 7.30
C VAL A 254 16.51 -7.20 8.06
N LEU A 255 17.55 -7.80 7.48
CA LEU A 255 18.92 -7.77 8.00
C LEU A 255 19.58 -6.46 7.52
N SER A 256 19.20 -5.34 8.11
CA SER A 256 19.52 -4.00 7.63
C SER A 256 21.02 -3.67 7.64
N SER A 257 21.80 -4.35 8.46
CA SER A 257 23.26 -4.20 8.52
C SER A 257 24.03 -5.06 7.51
N GLU A 258 23.38 -6.05 6.89
CA GLU A 258 24.00 -6.95 5.94
C GLU A 258 23.92 -6.39 4.50
N GLU A 259 24.96 -6.61 3.71
CA GLU A 259 24.95 -6.27 2.27
C GLU A 259 24.84 -7.54 1.43
N VAL A 260 24.12 -7.41 0.30
CA VAL A 260 24.02 -8.49 -0.68
C VAL A 260 24.93 -8.14 -1.85
N TYR A 261 25.85 -9.06 -2.16
CA TYR A 261 26.69 -8.97 -3.35
C TYR A 261 26.10 -9.91 -4.41
N GLU A 262 25.70 -9.37 -5.56
CA GLU A 262 25.20 -10.12 -6.74
C GLU A 262 26.33 -10.80 -7.49
#